data_a8a0e92dd1eb43a95429d14b863db724
#
_entry.id   a8a0e92dd1eb43a95429d14b863db724
#
_cell.length_a   1.000
_cell.length_b   1.000
_cell.length_c   1.000
_cell.angle_alpha   90.00
_cell.angle_beta   90.00
_cell.angle_gamma   90.00
#
_symmetry.space_group_name_H-M   'P 1'
#
loop_
_entity.id
_entity.type
_entity.pdbx_description
1 polymer ?
#
loop_
_entity_poly.entity_id
_entity_poly.type
_entity_poly.pdbx_seq_one_letter_code
_entity_poly.pdbx_strand_id
1 'polypeptide(L)'
;MKKIGKRIRNQALKRIYEIPFLQKHADIAYRSAVHNHAINLPSLSATDLTLVETVKQEGVAIASLEALGIPSALKMFDIAKLLMPEIPGIVSGDKNEYVVHATPGQMVENPEIFLWGLEKRILNIAEHYFGLPVAYQGAFYRRDIANMVEHKSRLWHIDTEDRQVFKVIIYLTDVSEDGGPFQYIPRPITEQVVRKLKYKCGYIQDKNMLEALSPSNYRSCRGVSGTVVFAATGSIFHRGKKPVTSDRFAVFFDYTSRLPKYPFFSQYSLPYANLLSFSEQLDRYQLQSLLWQEYVIE
;
A
#
# COMPACT_ATOMS: atom_id res chain seq x y z
N MET A 1 19.36 -17.49 11.65
CA MET A 1 18.81 -17.54 13.03
C MET A 1 18.02 -16.29 13.44
N LYS A 2 18.53 -15.04 13.29
CA LYS A 2 17.80 -13.80 13.70
C LYS A 2 16.41 -13.63 13.08
N LYS A 3 16.20 -13.96 11.78
CA LYS A 3 14.88 -13.86 11.11
C LYS A 3 13.83 -14.83 11.64
N ILE A 4 14.22 -16.05 12.01
CA ILE A 4 13.30 -17.08 12.55
C ILE A 4 12.82 -16.67 13.95
N GLY A 5 13.73 -16.20 14.81
CA GLY A 5 13.36 -15.70 16.15
C GLY A 5 12.39 -14.52 16.10
N LYS A 6 12.61 -13.54 15.18
CA LYS A 6 11.69 -12.42 14.97
C LYS A 6 10.30 -12.90 14.53
N ARG A 7 10.22 -13.89 13.63
CA ARG A 7 8.95 -14.44 13.16
C ARG A 7 8.17 -15.12 14.29
N ILE A 8 8.83 -15.95 15.09
CA ILE A 8 8.22 -16.64 16.25
C ILE A 8 7.70 -15.62 17.26
N ARG A 9 8.53 -14.63 17.62
CA ARG A 9 8.14 -13.54 18.51
C ARG A 9 6.90 -12.80 18.00
N ASN A 10 6.89 -12.41 16.73
CA ASN A 10 5.79 -11.66 16.16
C ASN A 10 4.49 -12.49 16.12
N GLN A 11 4.58 -13.80 15.90
CA GLN A 11 3.40 -14.68 15.97
C GLN A 11 2.88 -14.83 17.41
N ALA A 12 3.76 -14.91 18.40
CA ALA A 12 3.38 -14.95 19.80
C ALA A 12 2.69 -13.64 20.22
N LEU A 13 3.29 -12.49 19.87
CA LEU A 13 2.69 -11.17 20.11
C LEU A 13 1.32 -11.04 19.43
N LYS A 14 1.19 -11.47 18.17
CA LYS A 14 -0.10 -11.45 17.47
C LYS A 14 -1.18 -12.19 18.26
N ARG A 15 -0.88 -13.39 18.79
CA ARG A 15 -1.84 -14.17 19.60
C ARG A 15 -2.26 -13.42 20.86
N ILE A 16 -1.33 -12.70 21.51
CA ILE A 16 -1.64 -11.87 22.68
C ILE A 16 -2.59 -10.73 22.29
N TYR A 17 -2.29 -10.02 21.20
CA TYR A 17 -3.15 -8.93 20.70
C TYR A 17 -4.53 -9.42 20.22
N GLU A 18 -4.68 -10.70 19.89
CA GLU A 18 -5.93 -11.33 19.48
C GLU A 18 -6.75 -11.90 20.66
N ILE A 19 -6.28 -11.79 21.90
CA ILE A 19 -7.08 -12.12 23.10
C ILE A 19 -8.32 -11.22 23.11
N PRO A 20 -9.56 -11.77 23.16
CA PRO A 20 -10.79 -11.00 22.94
C PRO A 20 -10.94 -9.76 23.84
N PHE A 21 -10.51 -9.86 25.09
CA PHE A 21 -10.56 -8.73 26.03
C PHE A 21 -9.61 -7.60 25.60
N LEU A 22 -8.34 -7.93 25.26
CA LEU A 22 -7.34 -6.95 24.81
C LEU A 22 -7.75 -6.33 23.46
N GLN A 23 -8.26 -7.15 22.55
CA GLN A 23 -8.75 -6.68 21.27
C GLN A 23 -9.90 -5.69 21.43
N LYS A 24 -10.87 -5.98 22.31
CA LYS A 24 -12.01 -5.08 22.59
C LYS A 24 -11.53 -3.73 23.13
N HIS A 25 -10.59 -3.74 24.08
CA HIS A 25 -10.02 -2.50 24.62
C HIS A 25 -9.26 -1.70 23.56
N ALA A 26 -8.42 -2.37 22.77
CA ALA A 26 -7.68 -1.74 21.67
C ALA A 26 -8.61 -1.15 20.60
N ASP A 27 -9.74 -1.80 20.30
CA ASP A 27 -10.73 -1.30 19.35
C ASP A 27 -11.53 -0.11 19.91
N ILE A 28 -11.79 -0.07 21.21
CA ILE A 28 -12.41 1.10 21.87
C ILE A 28 -11.43 2.28 21.83
N ALA A 29 -10.17 2.07 22.22
CA ALA A 29 -9.12 3.09 22.19
C ALA A 29 -8.93 3.64 20.78
N TYR A 30 -8.89 2.77 19.77
CA TYR A 30 -8.78 3.17 18.37
C TYR A 30 -9.95 4.06 17.93
N ARG A 31 -11.21 3.67 18.22
CA ARG A 31 -12.39 4.49 17.89
C ARG A 31 -12.39 5.83 18.60
N SER A 32 -11.98 5.86 19.86
CA SER A 32 -11.83 7.10 20.62
C SER A 32 -10.77 8.01 20.01
N ALA A 33 -9.61 7.46 19.60
CA ALA A 33 -8.57 8.22 18.95
C ALA A 33 -9.03 8.81 17.61
N VAL A 34 -9.75 8.05 16.78
CA VAL A 34 -10.36 8.54 15.53
C VAL A 34 -11.33 9.68 15.81
N HIS A 35 -12.22 9.52 16.81
CA HIS A 35 -13.18 10.56 17.19
C HIS A 35 -12.48 11.85 17.65
N ASN A 36 -11.50 11.72 18.52
CA ASN A 36 -10.76 12.86 19.05
C ASN A 36 -9.90 13.55 17.99
N HIS A 37 -9.40 12.81 17.01
CA HIS A 37 -8.58 13.37 15.92
C HIS A 37 -9.41 14.09 14.86
N ALA A 38 -10.71 13.85 14.78
CA ALA A 38 -11.59 14.41 13.73
C ALA A 38 -11.52 15.94 13.61
N ILE A 39 -11.33 16.65 14.73
CA ILE A 39 -11.18 18.12 14.75
C ILE A 39 -9.81 18.60 14.27
N ASN A 40 -8.84 17.72 14.17
CA ASN A 40 -7.46 18.01 13.77
C ASN A 40 -7.17 17.60 12.33
N LEU A 41 -8.15 17.04 11.62
CA LEU A 41 -7.96 16.65 10.23
C LEU A 41 -7.58 17.85 9.36
N PRO A 42 -6.56 17.73 8.50
CA PRO A 42 -6.17 18.80 7.60
C PRO A 42 -7.30 19.13 6.62
N SER A 43 -7.39 20.38 6.19
CA SER A 43 -8.35 20.75 5.14
C SER A 43 -7.99 20.08 3.81
N LEU A 44 -9.00 19.57 3.10
CA LEU A 44 -8.85 19.01 1.75
C LEU A 44 -9.63 19.85 0.73
N SER A 45 -9.17 19.81 -0.52
CA SER A 45 -9.95 20.29 -1.66
C SER A 45 -11.21 19.43 -1.85
N ALA A 46 -12.23 19.95 -2.51
CA ALA A 46 -13.44 19.18 -2.86
C ALA A 46 -13.09 17.92 -3.67
N THR A 47 -12.11 18.02 -4.56
CA THR A 47 -11.63 16.88 -5.37
C THR A 47 -10.99 15.80 -4.48
N ASP A 48 -10.16 16.19 -3.51
CA ASP A 48 -9.51 15.23 -2.62
C ASP A 48 -10.51 14.59 -1.65
N LEU A 49 -11.51 15.35 -1.19
CA LEU A 49 -12.62 14.80 -0.40
C LEU A 49 -13.38 13.74 -1.19
N THR A 50 -13.75 14.04 -2.44
CA THR A 50 -14.42 13.08 -3.33
C THR A 50 -13.57 11.82 -3.54
N LEU A 51 -12.25 11.98 -3.72
CA LEU A 51 -11.32 10.87 -3.85
C LEU A 51 -11.33 9.99 -2.60
N VAL A 52 -11.21 10.59 -1.42
CA VAL A 52 -11.22 9.87 -0.13
C VAL A 52 -12.54 9.13 0.06
N GLU A 53 -13.69 9.78 -0.20
CA GLU A 53 -15.00 9.14 -0.07
C GLU A 53 -15.17 7.98 -1.06
N THR A 54 -14.68 8.13 -2.30
CA THR A 54 -14.69 7.04 -3.29
C THR A 54 -13.88 5.84 -2.78
N VAL A 55 -12.67 6.07 -2.22
CA VAL A 55 -11.86 5.01 -1.64
C VAL A 55 -12.56 4.36 -0.44
N LYS A 56 -13.22 5.14 0.41
CA LYS A 56 -13.97 4.60 1.56
C LYS A 56 -15.16 3.75 1.14
N GLN A 57 -15.86 4.13 0.08
CA GLN A 57 -17.07 3.45 -0.39
C GLN A 57 -16.74 2.24 -1.28
N GLU A 58 -15.92 2.44 -2.31
CA GLU A 58 -15.63 1.44 -3.34
C GLU A 58 -14.36 0.63 -3.05
N GLY A 59 -13.45 1.20 -2.27
CA GLY A 59 -12.14 0.62 -1.97
C GLY A 59 -11.01 1.15 -2.87
N VAL A 60 -11.33 1.76 -4.01
CA VAL A 60 -10.35 2.29 -4.97
C VAL A 60 -10.84 3.57 -5.62
N ALA A 61 -9.95 4.53 -5.79
CA ALA A 61 -10.11 5.68 -6.68
C ALA A 61 -8.93 5.77 -7.65
N ILE A 62 -9.15 6.29 -8.85
CA ILE A 62 -8.13 6.45 -9.88
C ILE A 62 -8.02 7.93 -10.25
N ALA A 63 -6.78 8.41 -10.36
CA ALA A 63 -6.44 9.75 -10.83
C ALA A 63 -5.25 9.67 -11.80
N SER A 64 -4.73 10.81 -12.23
CA SER A 64 -3.45 10.93 -12.92
C SER A 64 -2.50 11.82 -12.12
N LEU A 65 -1.19 11.67 -12.35
CA LEU A 65 -0.20 12.58 -11.76
C LEU A 65 -0.48 14.05 -12.12
N GLU A 66 -0.92 14.29 -13.36
CA GLU A 66 -1.30 15.63 -13.83
C GLU A 66 -2.50 16.19 -13.03
N ALA A 67 -3.58 15.40 -12.85
CA ALA A 67 -4.75 15.80 -12.09
C ALA A 67 -4.46 16.05 -10.61
N LEU A 68 -3.47 15.36 -10.05
CA LEU A 68 -3.00 15.63 -8.69
C LEU A 68 -2.30 16.99 -8.59
N GLY A 69 -1.65 17.49 -9.65
CA GLY A 69 -1.01 18.80 -9.66
C GLY A 69 0.04 19.00 -8.56
N ILE A 70 0.72 17.95 -8.13
CA ILE A 70 1.81 18.02 -7.15
C ILE A 70 3.07 18.49 -7.89
N PRO A 71 3.68 19.64 -7.51
CA PRO A 71 4.80 20.18 -8.27
C PRO A 71 6.00 19.25 -8.45
N SER A 72 6.30 18.41 -7.46
CA SER A 72 7.40 17.45 -7.49
C SER A 72 7.10 16.20 -8.33
N ALA A 73 5.83 16.00 -8.76
CA ALA A 73 5.41 14.77 -9.40
C ALA A 73 6.13 14.49 -10.72
N LEU A 74 6.33 15.51 -11.57
CA LEU A 74 7.04 15.33 -12.85
C LEU A 74 8.48 14.91 -12.62
N LYS A 75 9.21 15.61 -11.72
CA LYS A 75 10.60 15.26 -11.40
C LYS A 75 10.72 13.83 -10.87
N MET A 76 9.88 13.47 -9.90
CA MET A 76 9.85 12.11 -9.35
C MET A 76 9.59 11.07 -10.44
N PHE A 77 8.62 11.35 -11.31
CA PHE A 77 8.19 10.43 -12.36
C PHE A 77 9.29 10.22 -13.43
N ASP A 78 9.96 11.30 -13.85
CA ASP A 78 11.07 11.21 -14.80
C ASP A 78 12.24 10.40 -14.22
N ILE A 79 12.61 10.66 -12.96
CA ILE A 79 13.64 9.88 -12.25
C ILE A 79 13.22 8.41 -12.14
N ALA A 80 11.96 8.13 -11.79
CA ALA A 80 11.47 6.77 -11.71
C ALA A 80 11.51 6.07 -13.08
N LYS A 81 11.26 6.77 -14.18
CA LYS A 81 11.38 6.21 -15.55
C LYS A 81 12.83 5.97 -15.94
N LEU A 82 13.75 6.85 -15.56
CA LEU A 82 15.19 6.66 -15.81
C LEU A 82 15.75 5.43 -15.07
N LEU A 83 15.18 5.09 -13.92
CA LEU A 83 15.59 3.91 -13.15
C LEU A 83 15.09 2.58 -13.77
N MET A 84 14.07 2.59 -14.65
CA MET A 84 13.48 1.37 -15.20
C MET A 84 14.50 0.38 -15.81
N PRO A 85 15.44 0.79 -16.68
CA PRO A 85 16.40 -0.13 -17.30
C PRO A 85 17.38 -0.74 -16.29
N GLU A 86 17.57 -0.14 -15.12
CA GLU A 86 18.47 -0.63 -14.08
C GLU A 86 17.84 -1.73 -13.22
N ILE A 87 16.51 -1.92 -13.31
CA ILE A 87 15.83 -2.98 -12.57
C ILE A 87 15.85 -4.27 -13.40
N PRO A 88 16.61 -5.29 -12.98
CA PRO A 88 16.76 -6.51 -13.77
C PRO A 88 15.45 -7.28 -13.90
N GLY A 89 15.32 -8.11 -14.94
CA GLY A 89 14.15 -8.96 -15.14
C GLY A 89 14.13 -10.18 -14.22
N ILE A 90 15.29 -10.66 -13.79
CA ILE A 90 15.45 -11.82 -12.90
C ILE A 90 16.67 -11.55 -12.02
N VAL A 91 16.53 -11.80 -10.73
CA VAL A 91 17.60 -11.61 -9.73
C VAL A 91 17.98 -12.91 -9.03
N SER A 92 16.98 -13.67 -8.56
CA SER A 92 17.22 -14.83 -7.71
C SER A 92 17.42 -16.13 -8.46
N GLY A 93 16.97 -16.20 -9.72
CA GLY A 93 16.86 -17.46 -10.44
C GLY A 93 15.80 -18.41 -9.88
N ASP A 94 15.01 -17.98 -8.90
CA ASP A 94 13.87 -18.74 -8.39
C ASP A 94 12.79 -18.82 -9.47
N LYS A 95 12.37 -20.04 -9.83
CA LYS A 95 11.28 -20.27 -10.78
C LYS A 95 9.95 -19.61 -10.40
N ASN A 96 9.78 -19.23 -9.14
CA ASN A 96 8.61 -18.52 -8.64
C ASN A 96 8.83 -17.00 -8.55
N GLU A 97 9.93 -16.47 -9.09
CA GLU A 97 10.16 -15.04 -9.12
C GLU A 97 9.15 -14.39 -10.08
N TYR A 98 8.42 -13.43 -9.56
CA TYR A 98 7.35 -12.74 -10.29
C TYR A 98 7.45 -11.23 -10.15
N VAL A 99 8.31 -10.75 -9.27
CA VAL A 99 8.54 -9.32 -9.03
C VAL A 99 9.99 -9.08 -8.61
N VAL A 100 10.59 -8.05 -9.14
CA VAL A 100 11.88 -7.52 -8.73
C VAL A 100 11.68 -6.11 -8.17
N HIS A 101 12.27 -5.83 -7.03
CA HIS A 101 12.25 -4.51 -6.41
C HIS A 101 13.56 -3.78 -6.67
N ALA A 102 13.51 -2.45 -6.77
CA ALA A 102 14.70 -1.63 -6.63
C ALA A 102 15.38 -1.92 -5.28
N THR A 103 16.69 -1.92 -5.29
CA THR A 103 17.50 -2.10 -4.08
C THR A 103 17.40 -0.86 -3.18
N PRO A 104 17.66 -1.00 -1.86
CA PRO A 104 17.75 0.16 -0.98
C PRO A 104 18.77 1.21 -1.46
N GLY A 105 19.89 0.79 -2.07
CA GLY A 105 20.87 1.70 -2.67
C GLY A 105 20.28 2.54 -3.78
N GLN A 106 19.62 1.92 -4.76
CA GLN A 106 18.95 2.62 -5.86
C GLN A 106 17.89 3.61 -5.36
N MET A 107 17.13 3.24 -4.30
CA MET A 107 16.12 4.15 -3.72
C MET A 107 16.76 5.33 -2.96
N VAL A 108 17.93 5.14 -2.37
CA VAL A 108 18.68 6.22 -1.68
C VAL A 108 19.37 7.15 -2.67
N GLU A 109 19.87 6.62 -3.77
CA GLU A 109 20.44 7.40 -4.88
C GLU A 109 19.39 8.20 -5.66
N ASN A 110 18.11 7.79 -5.59
CA ASN A 110 16.97 8.46 -6.23
C ASN A 110 15.91 8.85 -5.18
N PRO A 111 16.26 9.74 -4.23
CA PRO A 111 15.44 10.05 -3.06
C PRO A 111 14.08 10.67 -3.42
N GLU A 112 13.96 11.34 -4.57
CA GLU A 112 12.72 11.94 -5.04
C GLU A 112 11.58 10.91 -5.14
N ILE A 113 11.91 9.66 -5.49
CA ILE A 113 10.90 8.58 -5.57
C ILE A 113 10.35 8.29 -4.18
N PHE A 114 11.22 8.20 -3.18
CA PHE A 114 10.81 7.91 -1.81
C PHE A 114 10.09 9.11 -1.17
N LEU A 115 10.64 10.32 -1.34
CA LEU A 115 10.16 11.54 -0.71
C LEU A 115 8.80 12.00 -1.26
N TRP A 116 8.46 11.63 -2.51
CA TRP A 116 7.15 11.96 -3.06
C TRP A 116 5.99 11.36 -2.26
N GLY A 117 6.17 10.20 -1.66
CA GLY A 117 5.18 9.61 -0.76
C GLY A 117 4.93 10.43 0.52
N LEU A 118 5.80 11.39 0.84
CA LEU A 118 5.67 12.31 1.96
C LEU A 118 5.10 13.69 1.54
N GLU A 119 4.69 13.85 0.28
CA GLU A 119 4.03 15.09 -0.15
C GLU A 119 2.79 15.36 0.71
N LYS A 120 2.65 16.60 1.19
CA LYS A 120 1.58 16.97 2.12
C LYS A 120 0.20 16.61 1.61
N ARG A 121 -0.05 16.79 0.30
CA ARG A 121 -1.33 16.45 -0.30
C ARG A 121 -1.63 14.96 -0.15
N ILE A 122 -0.64 14.08 -0.37
CA ILE A 122 -0.79 12.63 -0.23
C ILE A 122 -0.99 12.24 1.24
N LEU A 123 -0.20 12.80 2.15
CA LEU A 123 -0.36 12.58 3.58
C LEU A 123 -1.73 13.04 4.08
N ASN A 124 -2.21 14.21 3.64
CA ASN A 124 -3.52 14.74 4.02
C ASN A 124 -4.66 13.82 3.53
N ILE A 125 -4.59 13.31 2.30
CA ILE A 125 -5.53 12.32 1.75
C ILE A 125 -5.52 11.05 2.61
N ALA A 126 -4.34 10.52 2.93
CA ALA A 126 -4.20 9.33 3.76
C ALA A 126 -4.73 9.55 5.19
N GLU A 127 -4.47 10.73 5.79
CA GLU A 127 -4.96 11.08 7.13
C GLU A 127 -6.48 11.15 7.17
N HIS A 128 -7.12 11.74 6.15
CA HIS A 128 -8.58 11.72 6.02
C HIS A 128 -9.15 10.32 5.80
N TYR A 129 -8.42 9.46 5.08
CA TYR A 129 -8.83 8.07 4.92
C TYR A 129 -8.81 7.32 6.25
N PHE A 130 -7.75 7.45 7.04
CA PHE A 130 -7.62 6.79 8.34
C PHE A 130 -8.45 7.44 9.45
N GLY A 131 -8.67 8.75 9.39
CA GLY A 131 -9.15 9.56 10.52
C GLY A 131 -8.12 9.68 11.64
N LEU A 132 -6.85 9.45 11.38
CA LEU A 132 -5.72 9.41 12.32
C LEU A 132 -4.43 9.88 11.65
N PRO A 133 -3.44 10.35 12.43
CA PRO A 133 -2.13 10.68 11.91
C PRO A 133 -1.49 9.52 11.13
N VAL A 134 -0.82 9.85 10.05
CA VAL A 134 -0.30 8.90 9.07
C VAL A 134 1.06 8.34 9.48
N ALA A 135 1.23 7.04 9.34
CA ALA A 135 2.51 6.35 9.34
C ALA A 135 2.87 5.97 7.89
N TYR A 136 3.91 6.58 7.35
CA TYR A 136 4.46 6.24 6.04
C TYR A 136 5.39 5.03 6.16
N GLN A 137 5.04 3.92 5.52
CA GLN A 137 5.84 2.69 5.57
C GLN A 137 6.96 2.69 4.51
N GLY A 138 6.84 3.56 3.51
CA GLY A 138 7.85 3.80 2.48
C GLY A 138 7.37 3.59 1.06
N ALA A 139 8.31 3.72 0.13
CA ALA A 139 8.12 3.47 -1.29
C ALA A 139 8.71 2.11 -1.69
N PHE A 140 8.02 1.42 -2.59
CA PHE A 140 8.43 0.14 -3.17
C PHE A 140 8.38 0.28 -4.69
N TYR A 141 9.53 0.51 -5.29
CA TYR A 141 9.67 0.48 -6.73
C TYR A 141 9.76 -0.97 -7.20
N ARG A 142 8.93 -1.36 -8.14
CA ARG A 142 8.84 -2.76 -8.56
C ARG A 142 8.67 -2.94 -10.07
N ARG A 143 9.30 -3.99 -10.58
CA ARG A 143 9.10 -4.58 -11.88
C ARG A 143 8.34 -5.88 -11.71
N ASP A 144 7.09 -5.92 -12.14
CA ASP A 144 6.28 -7.15 -12.16
C ASP A 144 6.55 -7.87 -13.49
N ILE A 145 7.14 -9.05 -13.42
CA ILE A 145 7.65 -9.80 -14.58
C ILE A 145 6.49 -10.42 -15.37
N ALA A 146 6.51 -10.30 -16.69
CA ALA A 146 5.56 -10.97 -17.57
C ALA A 146 5.85 -12.47 -17.61
N ASN A 147 5.20 -13.22 -16.73
CA ASN A 147 5.30 -14.69 -16.67
C ASN A 147 4.01 -15.31 -16.09
N MET A 148 3.93 -16.64 -16.15
CA MET A 148 2.74 -17.38 -15.71
C MET A 148 2.72 -17.71 -14.22
N VAL A 149 3.66 -17.19 -13.44
CA VAL A 149 3.75 -17.45 -11.99
C VAL A 149 2.55 -16.86 -11.25
N GLU A 150 1.83 -17.69 -10.50
CA GLU A 150 0.75 -17.30 -9.60
C GLU A 150 1.21 -17.48 -8.15
N HIS A 151 1.76 -16.43 -7.58
CA HIS A 151 2.37 -16.48 -6.26
C HIS A 151 2.11 -15.19 -5.47
N LYS A 152 1.88 -15.33 -4.15
CA LYS A 152 1.69 -14.20 -3.20
C LYS A 152 0.74 -13.13 -3.75
N SER A 153 1.21 -11.87 -3.91
CA SER A 153 0.38 -10.72 -4.29
C SER A 153 -0.28 -10.79 -5.68
N ARG A 154 0.01 -11.84 -6.46
CA ARG A 154 -0.75 -12.15 -7.68
C ARG A 154 -2.01 -12.96 -7.42
N LEU A 155 -2.16 -13.49 -6.22
CA LEU A 155 -3.37 -14.16 -5.75
C LEU A 155 -4.25 -13.17 -5.00
N TRP A 156 -5.55 -13.43 -4.93
CA TRP A 156 -6.50 -12.61 -4.19
C TRP A 156 -6.19 -12.60 -2.70
N HIS A 157 -6.10 -11.42 -2.10
CA HIS A 157 -5.84 -11.25 -0.67
C HIS A 157 -6.35 -9.90 -0.16
N ILE A 158 -6.44 -9.79 1.13
CA ILE A 158 -6.64 -8.53 1.85
C ILE A 158 -5.39 -8.32 2.71
N ASP A 159 -4.83 -7.13 2.68
CA ASP A 159 -3.69 -6.78 3.53
C ASP A 159 -4.11 -6.77 5.00
N THR A 160 -3.26 -7.30 5.88
CA THR A 160 -3.58 -7.53 7.28
C THR A 160 -2.55 -6.92 8.25
N GLU A 161 -1.72 -6.03 7.74
CA GLU A 161 -0.67 -5.36 8.52
C GLU A 161 -1.25 -4.42 9.57
N ASP A 162 -2.40 -3.81 9.27
CA ASP A 162 -3.14 -2.94 10.19
C ASP A 162 -4.66 -3.13 10.02
N ARG A 163 -5.46 -2.40 10.81
CA ARG A 163 -6.93 -2.29 10.66
C ARG A 163 -7.32 -1.72 9.31
N GLN A 164 -6.54 -0.76 8.85
CA GLN A 164 -6.66 -0.10 7.56
C GLN A 164 -5.28 0.02 6.94
N VAL A 165 -5.16 -0.34 5.67
CA VAL A 165 -3.95 -0.17 4.85
C VAL A 165 -4.35 0.63 3.62
N PHE A 166 -3.58 1.65 3.33
CA PHE A 166 -3.80 2.53 2.19
C PHE A 166 -2.57 2.55 1.32
N LYS A 167 -2.76 2.34 0.03
CA LYS A 167 -1.66 2.37 -0.95
C LYS A 167 -1.94 3.36 -2.05
N VAL A 168 -0.91 4.06 -2.46
CA VAL A 168 -0.89 4.87 -3.67
C VAL A 168 0.05 4.19 -4.66
N ILE A 169 -0.47 3.85 -5.85
CA ILE A 169 0.27 3.10 -6.86
C ILE A 169 0.38 3.96 -8.11
N ILE A 170 1.59 4.21 -8.58
CA ILE A 170 1.85 4.97 -9.81
C ILE A 170 2.36 4.01 -10.88
N TYR A 171 1.69 3.96 -12.01
CA TYR A 171 2.15 3.22 -13.17
C TYR A 171 3.21 4.01 -13.94
N LEU A 172 4.36 3.39 -14.18
CA LEU A 172 5.45 3.98 -14.95
C LEU A 172 5.37 3.61 -16.44
N THR A 173 4.57 2.59 -16.78
CA THR A 173 4.27 2.14 -18.14
C THR A 173 2.77 2.12 -18.34
N ASP A 174 2.34 2.05 -19.60
CA ASP A 174 0.93 1.79 -19.91
C ASP A 174 0.53 0.40 -19.42
N VAL A 175 -0.63 0.31 -18.78
CA VAL A 175 -1.14 -0.93 -18.20
C VAL A 175 -2.50 -1.26 -18.79
N SER A 176 -2.50 -2.16 -19.78
CA SER A 176 -3.69 -2.77 -20.36
C SER A 176 -4.20 -3.92 -19.48
N GLU A 177 -5.27 -4.58 -19.92
CA GLU A 177 -5.79 -5.77 -19.21
C GLU A 177 -4.75 -6.90 -19.16
N ASP A 178 -3.92 -7.06 -20.19
CA ASP A 178 -2.87 -8.06 -20.27
C ASP A 178 -1.51 -7.55 -19.77
N GLY A 179 -1.41 -6.25 -19.49
CA GLY A 179 -0.27 -5.62 -18.82
C GLY A 179 -0.25 -5.83 -17.30
N GLY A 180 -1.18 -6.61 -16.76
CA GLY A 180 -1.22 -6.98 -15.36
C GLY A 180 -1.66 -5.86 -14.42
N PRO A 181 -2.86 -5.27 -14.60
CA PRO A 181 -3.34 -4.17 -13.76
C PRO A 181 -3.51 -4.56 -12.31
N PHE A 182 -3.50 -3.56 -11.42
CA PHE A 182 -4.07 -3.73 -10.09
C PHE A 182 -5.55 -4.09 -10.25
N GLN A 183 -5.94 -5.22 -9.67
CA GLN A 183 -7.30 -5.75 -9.79
C GLN A 183 -7.90 -5.88 -8.40
N TYR A 184 -9.18 -5.53 -8.27
CA TYR A 184 -9.86 -5.55 -6.98
C TYR A 184 -11.31 -6.00 -7.10
N ILE A 185 -11.89 -6.36 -5.97
CA ILE A 185 -13.32 -6.57 -5.78
C ILE A 185 -13.85 -5.39 -4.96
N PRO A 186 -14.87 -4.64 -5.42
CA PRO A 186 -15.42 -3.51 -4.70
C PRO A 186 -15.76 -3.85 -3.24
N ARG A 187 -15.57 -2.89 -2.34
CA ARG A 187 -15.70 -3.09 -0.90
C ARG A 187 -17.02 -3.73 -0.49
N PRO A 188 -18.20 -3.30 -0.96
CA PRO A 188 -19.48 -3.92 -0.58
C PRO A 188 -19.57 -5.39 -0.97
N ILE A 189 -18.96 -5.76 -2.11
CA ILE A 189 -18.91 -7.16 -2.59
C ILE A 189 -17.85 -7.94 -1.81
N THR A 190 -16.70 -7.34 -1.52
CA THR A 190 -15.64 -7.95 -0.68
C THR A 190 -16.20 -8.43 0.65
N GLU A 191 -17.02 -7.62 1.33
CA GLU A 191 -17.63 -7.99 2.60
C GLU A 191 -18.52 -9.23 2.51
N GLN A 192 -19.23 -9.40 1.39
CA GLN A 192 -20.05 -10.59 1.13
C GLN A 192 -19.17 -11.83 0.89
N VAL A 193 -18.10 -11.68 0.09
CA VAL A 193 -17.14 -12.75 -0.22
C VAL A 193 -16.39 -13.21 1.02
N VAL A 194 -15.97 -12.27 1.89
CA VAL A 194 -15.33 -12.57 3.19
C VAL A 194 -16.23 -13.48 4.03
N ARG A 195 -17.53 -13.17 4.13
CA ARG A 195 -18.49 -14.00 4.87
C ARG A 195 -18.69 -15.36 4.21
N LYS A 196 -18.85 -15.40 2.87
CA LYS A 196 -19.08 -16.65 2.11
C LYS A 196 -17.90 -17.61 2.23
N LEU A 197 -16.68 -17.12 2.09
CA LEU A 197 -15.45 -17.90 2.17
C LEU A 197 -14.97 -18.12 3.62
N LYS A 198 -15.61 -17.50 4.63
CA LYS A 198 -15.12 -17.46 6.01
C LYS A 198 -13.66 -17.03 6.08
N TYR A 199 -13.30 -16.07 5.22
CA TYR A 199 -11.93 -15.63 5.06
C TYR A 199 -11.42 -14.94 6.32
N LYS A 200 -10.19 -15.29 6.72
CA LYS A 200 -9.49 -14.66 7.86
C LYS A 200 -8.22 -13.94 7.42
N CYS A 201 -7.42 -14.59 6.61
CA CYS A 201 -6.18 -14.05 6.06
C CYS A 201 -5.59 -15.02 5.00
N GLY A 202 -4.55 -14.56 4.30
CA GLY A 202 -3.81 -15.37 3.34
C GLY A 202 -4.24 -15.15 1.89
N TYR A 203 -3.82 -16.05 1.01
CA TYR A 203 -4.00 -15.92 -0.44
C TYR A 203 -5.05 -16.91 -0.95
N ILE A 204 -5.94 -16.43 -1.83
CA ILE A 204 -7.00 -17.22 -2.46
C ILE A 204 -6.66 -17.40 -3.93
N GLN A 205 -6.62 -18.64 -4.39
CA GLN A 205 -6.44 -18.98 -5.81
C GLN A 205 -7.70 -18.62 -6.62
N ASP A 206 -7.51 -18.34 -7.91
CA ASP A 206 -8.61 -17.98 -8.82
C ASP A 206 -9.75 -19.01 -8.81
N LYS A 207 -9.46 -20.31 -8.83
CA LYS A 207 -10.47 -21.36 -8.77
C LYS A 207 -11.41 -21.22 -7.56
N ASN A 208 -10.85 -20.92 -6.38
CA ASN A 208 -11.65 -20.77 -5.16
C ASN A 208 -12.43 -19.45 -5.14
N MET A 209 -11.86 -18.39 -5.73
CA MET A 209 -12.55 -17.12 -5.87
C MET A 209 -13.71 -17.23 -6.86
N LEU A 210 -13.57 -17.98 -7.96
CA LEU A 210 -14.62 -18.24 -8.94
C LEU A 210 -15.83 -18.98 -8.35
N GLU A 211 -15.62 -19.85 -7.36
CA GLU A 211 -16.71 -20.52 -6.62
C GLU A 211 -17.51 -19.51 -5.76
N ALA A 212 -16.87 -18.44 -5.33
CA ALA A 212 -17.48 -17.44 -4.47
C ALA A 212 -18.12 -16.29 -5.26
N LEU A 213 -17.54 -15.88 -6.38
CA LEU A 213 -17.88 -14.64 -7.09
C LEU A 213 -17.63 -14.77 -8.60
N SER A 214 -18.57 -14.26 -9.41
CA SER A 214 -18.36 -14.15 -10.86
C SER A 214 -17.28 -13.14 -11.20
N PRO A 215 -16.39 -13.42 -12.19
CA PRO A 215 -15.38 -12.50 -12.67
C PRO A 215 -15.90 -11.14 -13.16
N SER A 216 -17.18 -11.06 -13.55
CA SER A 216 -17.83 -9.80 -13.94
C SER A 216 -17.84 -8.76 -12.82
N ASN A 217 -17.65 -9.18 -11.58
CA ASN A 217 -17.54 -8.30 -10.42
C ASN A 217 -16.10 -7.81 -10.15
N TYR A 218 -15.10 -8.33 -10.86
CA TYR A 218 -13.74 -7.85 -10.72
C TYR A 218 -13.58 -6.51 -11.43
N ARG A 219 -12.78 -5.62 -10.86
CA ARG A 219 -12.44 -4.33 -11.43
C ARG A 219 -10.94 -4.27 -11.68
N SER A 220 -10.54 -3.86 -12.88
CA SER A 220 -9.15 -3.69 -13.29
C SER A 220 -8.82 -2.21 -13.40
N CYS A 221 -7.82 -1.75 -12.66
CA CYS A 221 -7.29 -0.40 -12.77
C CYS A 221 -6.33 -0.33 -13.95
N ARG A 222 -6.87 -0.16 -15.16
CA ARG A 222 -6.09 0.06 -16.39
C ARG A 222 -5.79 1.54 -16.54
N GLY A 223 -4.73 1.88 -17.24
CA GLY A 223 -4.42 3.27 -17.55
C GLY A 223 -3.07 3.42 -18.26
N VAL A 224 -2.85 4.65 -18.70
CA VAL A 224 -1.56 5.05 -19.29
C VAL A 224 -0.50 5.28 -18.21
N SER A 225 0.72 5.38 -18.63
CA SER A 225 1.86 5.84 -17.82
C SER A 225 1.50 7.14 -17.10
N GLY A 226 1.73 7.21 -15.78
CA GLY A 226 1.28 8.32 -14.92
C GLY A 226 -0.10 8.15 -14.29
N THR A 227 -0.80 7.04 -14.54
CA THR A 227 -2.02 6.69 -13.79
C THR A 227 -1.69 6.44 -12.34
N VAL A 228 -2.51 7.00 -11.44
CA VAL A 228 -2.39 6.86 -9.98
C VAL A 228 -3.60 6.13 -9.42
N VAL A 229 -3.37 5.03 -8.73
CA VAL A 229 -4.41 4.24 -8.07
C VAL A 229 -4.30 4.43 -6.56
N PHE A 230 -5.36 4.90 -5.93
CA PHE A 230 -5.52 4.98 -4.47
C PHE A 230 -6.35 3.79 -4.02
N ALA A 231 -5.81 2.94 -3.15
CA ALA A 231 -6.43 1.67 -2.80
C ALA A 231 -6.44 1.40 -1.29
N ALA A 232 -7.62 1.05 -0.77
CA ALA A 232 -7.87 0.62 0.61
C ALA A 232 -7.58 -0.88 0.76
N THR A 233 -6.33 -1.29 0.57
CA THR A 233 -5.93 -2.71 0.45
C THR A 233 -6.21 -3.56 1.68
N GLY A 234 -6.33 -2.94 2.87
CA GLY A 234 -6.78 -3.60 4.09
C GLY A 234 -8.30 -3.86 4.17
N SER A 235 -9.09 -3.39 3.17
CA SER A 235 -10.55 -3.48 3.19
C SER A 235 -11.16 -4.17 1.99
N ILE A 236 -10.36 -4.49 0.96
CA ILE A 236 -10.83 -5.09 -0.29
C ILE A 236 -9.99 -6.31 -0.66
N PHE A 237 -10.63 -7.31 -1.27
CA PHE A 237 -9.86 -8.29 -2.01
C PHE A 237 -9.22 -7.63 -3.21
N HIS A 238 -7.91 -7.79 -3.32
CA HIS A 238 -7.13 -7.24 -4.42
C HIS A 238 -6.00 -8.19 -4.81
N ARG A 239 -5.42 -7.90 -5.98
CA ARG A 239 -4.23 -8.58 -6.48
C ARG A 239 -3.51 -7.72 -7.53
N GLY A 240 -2.24 -7.96 -7.78
CA GLY A 240 -1.60 -7.62 -9.03
C GLY A 240 -1.92 -8.70 -10.05
N LYS A 241 -2.82 -8.45 -11.02
CA LYS A 241 -3.00 -9.40 -12.11
C LYS A 241 -1.65 -9.66 -12.76
N LYS A 242 -1.36 -10.90 -13.12
CA LYS A 242 -0.08 -11.23 -13.77
C LYS A 242 0.02 -10.54 -15.13
N PRO A 243 1.10 -9.83 -15.43
CA PRO A 243 1.36 -9.34 -16.77
C PRO A 243 1.64 -10.54 -17.71
N VAL A 244 1.15 -10.45 -18.92
CA VAL A 244 1.30 -11.51 -19.94
C VAL A 244 2.15 -11.03 -21.11
N THR A 245 1.94 -9.79 -21.58
CA THR A 245 2.56 -9.25 -22.80
C THR A 245 3.87 -8.53 -22.54
N SER A 246 4.00 -7.83 -21.44
CA SER A 246 5.19 -7.05 -21.09
C SER A 246 5.24 -6.85 -19.57
N ASP A 247 6.45 -6.62 -19.05
CA ASP A 247 6.63 -6.31 -17.64
C ASP A 247 5.95 -5.00 -17.28
N ARG A 248 5.33 -4.95 -16.09
CA ARG A 248 4.77 -3.74 -15.53
C ARG A 248 5.74 -3.11 -14.55
N PHE A 249 6.02 -1.82 -14.73
CA PHE A 249 6.76 -1.03 -13.76
C PHE A 249 5.81 -0.10 -12.99
N ALA A 250 5.95 -0.08 -11.67
CA ALA A 250 5.14 0.76 -10.80
C ALA A 250 5.88 1.12 -9.51
N VAL A 251 5.50 2.26 -8.92
CA VAL A 251 5.90 2.63 -7.56
C VAL A 251 4.69 2.51 -6.66
N PHE A 252 4.87 1.84 -5.53
CA PHE A 252 3.86 1.69 -4.47
C PHE A 252 4.31 2.50 -3.26
N PHE A 253 3.42 3.31 -2.72
CA PHE A 253 3.60 4.04 -1.48
C PHE A 253 2.62 3.47 -0.46
N ASP A 254 3.13 2.96 0.65
CA ASP A 254 2.35 2.23 1.64
C ASP A 254 2.16 3.08 2.90
N TYR A 255 0.92 3.13 3.39
CA TYR A 255 0.53 3.91 4.56
C TYR A 255 -0.33 3.09 5.51
N THR A 256 -0.16 3.35 6.81
CA THR A 256 -1.03 2.91 7.90
C THR A 256 -1.30 4.09 8.83
N SER A 257 -2.14 3.88 9.85
CA SER A 257 -2.23 4.87 10.93
C SER A 257 -1.03 4.78 11.87
N ARG A 258 -0.73 5.85 12.63
CA ARG A 258 0.26 5.80 13.71
C ARG A 258 -0.22 4.99 14.92
N LEU A 259 -1.43 4.46 14.88
CA LEU A 259 -1.99 3.56 15.88
C LEU A 259 -2.28 2.18 15.26
N PRO A 260 -1.23 1.47 14.78
CA PRO A 260 -1.42 0.22 14.07
C PRO A 260 -1.87 -0.90 15.02
N LYS A 261 -2.71 -1.81 14.49
CA LYS A 261 -3.18 -2.99 15.24
C LYS A 261 -2.04 -3.88 15.71
N TYR A 262 -1.01 -3.99 14.87
CA TYR A 262 0.15 -4.85 15.11
C TYR A 262 1.46 -4.08 14.87
N PRO A 263 1.89 -3.20 15.77
CA PRO A 263 3.05 -2.34 15.55
C PRO A 263 4.36 -3.10 15.26
N PHE A 264 4.46 -4.35 15.72
CA PHE A 264 5.61 -5.22 15.49
C PHE A 264 5.68 -5.83 14.07
N PHE A 265 4.64 -5.69 13.24
CA PHE A 265 4.67 -6.05 11.82
C PHE A 265 5.11 -4.92 10.93
N SER A 266 4.94 -3.68 11.34
CA SER A 266 5.33 -2.51 10.56
C SER A 266 6.85 -2.51 10.33
N GLN A 267 7.25 -2.33 9.07
CA GLN A 267 8.65 -2.27 8.66
C GLN A 267 8.79 -1.18 7.61
N TYR A 268 9.79 -0.34 7.79
CA TYR A 268 10.17 0.62 6.77
C TYR A 268 10.73 -0.08 5.52
N SER A 269 10.49 0.49 4.35
CA SER A 269 11.05 0.00 3.08
C SER A 269 12.56 0.21 2.98
N LEU A 270 13.12 1.15 3.74
CA LEU A 270 14.54 1.47 3.81
C LEU A 270 15.10 1.24 5.22
N PRO A 271 16.43 1.00 5.35
CA PRO A 271 17.11 0.98 6.64
C PRO A 271 16.94 2.31 7.38
N TYR A 272 16.82 2.27 8.70
CA TYR A 272 16.56 3.45 9.53
C TYR A 272 17.61 4.58 9.34
N ALA A 273 18.89 4.23 9.20
CA ALA A 273 19.95 5.22 8.94
C ALA A 273 19.71 6.03 7.64
N ASN A 274 19.13 5.39 6.61
CA ASN A 274 18.79 6.08 5.37
C ASN A 274 17.55 6.98 5.54
N LEU A 275 16.61 6.61 6.43
CA LEU A 275 15.47 7.48 6.74
C LEU A 275 15.92 8.75 7.45
N LEU A 276 16.90 8.63 8.37
CA LEU A 276 17.48 9.79 9.05
C LEU A 276 18.19 10.75 8.08
N SER A 277 18.84 10.26 7.03
CA SER A 277 19.48 11.13 6.03
C SER A 277 18.49 12.01 5.25
N PHE A 278 17.22 11.63 5.23
CA PHE A 278 16.17 12.45 4.60
C PHE A 278 15.55 13.49 5.53
N SER A 279 15.80 13.39 6.86
CA SER A 279 15.11 14.19 7.86
C SER A 279 15.33 15.71 7.70
N GLU A 280 16.50 16.14 7.24
CA GLU A 280 16.84 17.56 7.04
C GLU A 280 16.02 18.23 5.94
N GLN A 281 15.43 17.45 5.02
CA GLN A 281 14.62 17.95 3.91
C GLN A 281 13.12 18.03 4.24
N LEU A 282 12.72 17.52 5.41
CA LEU A 282 11.33 17.32 5.79
C LEU A 282 10.88 18.33 6.84
N ASP A 283 9.66 18.80 6.70
CA ASP A 283 9.03 19.53 7.80
C ASP A 283 8.59 18.58 8.94
N ARG A 284 8.12 19.18 10.04
CA ARG A 284 7.71 18.43 11.23
C ARG A 284 6.64 17.38 10.95
N TYR A 285 5.66 17.69 10.12
CA TYR A 285 4.54 16.77 9.80
C TYR A 285 5.02 15.58 8.98
N GLN A 286 5.82 15.84 7.96
CA GLN A 286 6.45 14.82 7.13
C GLN A 286 7.40 13.93 7.95
N LEU A 287 8.21 14.55 8.81
CA LEU A 287 9.14 13.85 9.69
C LEU A 287 8.41 12.92 10.66
N GLN A 288 7.34 13.40 11.27
CA GLN A 288 6.49 12.59 12.15
C GLN A 288 5.80 11.44 11.41
N SER A 289 5.48 11.61 10.13
CA SER A 289 4.91 10.53 9.32
C SER A 289 5.96 9.51 8.91
N LEU A 290 7.20 9.95 8.65
CA LEU A 290 8.32 9.09 8.30
C LEU A 290 8.85 8.30 9.51
N LEU A 291 9.17 8.99 10.60
CA LEU A 291 9.72 8.39 11.82
C LEU A 291 8.61 8.08 12.86
N TRP A 292 7.43 7.69 12.40
CA TRP A 292 6.24 7.54 13.22
C TRP A 292 6.41 6.62 14.44
N GLN A 293 7.35 5.66 14.42
CA GLN A 293 7.62 4.79 15.56
C GLN A 293 8.22 5.53 16.75
N GLU A 294 8.79 6.72 16.54
CA GLU A 294 9.29 7.61 17.59
C GLU A 294 8.19 8.53 18.14
N TYR A 295 7.08 8.64 17.43
CA TYR A 295 5.95 9.52 17.73
C TYR A 295 4.65 8.73 17.93
N VAL A 296 4.73 7.53 18.50
CA VAL A 296 3.56 6.74 18.84
C VAL A 296 2.64 7.56 19.73
N ILE A 297 1.36 7.62 19.37
CA ILE A 297 0.33 8.32 20.15
C ILE A 297 0.17 7.54 21.46
N GLU A 298 0.51 8.17 22.59
CA GLU A 298 0.23 7.67 23.93
C GLU A 298 -1.27 7.65 24.24
#